data_d40e1d51f380d08534900c4519cf0326
#
_entry.id   d40e1d51f380d08534900c4519cf0326
#
_cell.length_a   1.000
_cell.length_b   1.000
_cell.length_c   1.000
_cell.angle_alpha   90.00
_cell.angle_beta   90.00
_cell.angle_gamma   90.00
#
_symmetry.space_group_name_H-M   'P 1'
#
loop_
_entity.id
_entity.type
_entity.pdbx_description
1 polymer ?
#
loop_
_entity_poly.entity_id
_entity_poly.type
_entity_poly.pdbx_seq_one_letter_code
_entity_poly.pdbx_strand_id
1 'polypeptide(L)'
;MRLFPFFGRELRPATSLAMASAGFGGDVGARQTPSSHPQAGRAAAGAVAPGRDEGVLAATGLAKSYGGRKVVRDAALNVRRGEAVGLLGPNGAGKTTIFYMITGLVKADAGRITLDGHDVTHLPMYRRARLGVGYLPQEASIFRGLSVENNIRAILEVVEPDRARREEQLDSLLEEFRVTHVRKSPAIALSGGERRRVEIARALASRPTFMLLDEPFAGIDPIAVGDIQMLVRHLTQRGIGVLITDHNVRETLGLIDRAYIIHSGAVLMEGLPDEIVANPDVRRLYLGEEFRL
;
A
#
# COMPACT_ATOMS: atom_id res chain seq x y z
N MET A 1 16.87 -6.35 37.36
CA MET A 1 16.14 -6.57 36.13
C MET A 1 16.97 -5.99 35.00
N ARG A 2 17.68 -6.85 34.27
CA ARG A 2 18.81 -6.46 33.41
C ARG A 2 18.34 -6.09 32.01
N LEU A 3 18.67 -4.88 31.57
CA LEU A 3 18.51 -4.37 30.22
C LEU A 3 19.56 -4.98 29.28
N PHE A 4 19.15 -5.40 28.12
CA PHE A 4 19.99 -5.91 27.03
C PHE A 4 20.68 -4.77 26.28
N PRO A 5 21.97 -4.89 25.97
CA PRO A 5 22.67 -3.98 25.06
C PRO A 5 22.83 -4.65 23.69
N PHE A 6 22.25 -4.07 22.63
CA PHE A 6 22.66 -4.37 21.25
C PHE A 6 22.52 -3.12 20.40
N PHE A 7 23.60 -2.36 20.29
CA PHE A 7 23.82 -1.40 19.20
C PHE A 7 25.30 -1.39 18.84
N GLY A 8 25.59 -1.62 17.57
CA GLY A 8 26.86 -1.33 16.95
C GLY A 8 27.31 -2.35 15.92
N ARG A 9 26.91 -2.15 14.65
CA ARG A 9 27.75 -2.51 13.50
C ARG A 9 27.33 -1.69 12.27
N GLU A 10 28.24 -0.83 11.86
CA GLU A 10 28.25 -0.09 10.61
C GLU A 10 28.28 -1.06 9.43
N LEU A 11 27.42 -0.80 8.43
CA LEU A 11 27.45 -1.49 7.14
C LEU A 11 28.42 -0.73 6.23
N ARG A 12 29.55 -1.35 5.92
CA ARG A 12 30.47 -0.97 4.83
C ARG A 12 29.92 -1.45 3.50
N PRO A 13 30.12 -0.69 2.40
CA PRO A 13 29.68 -1.13 1.07
C PRO A 13 30.61 -2.22 0.52
N ALA A 14 30.05 -3.28 -0.06
CA ALA A 14 30.78 -4.35 -0.70
C ALA A 14 31.20 -3.93 -2.11
N THR A 15 32.49 -4.05 -2.36
CA THR A 15 33.23 -3.80 -3.57
C THR A 15 32.90 -4.82 -4.68
N SER A 16 32.81 -4.31 -5.89
CA SER A 16 32.84 -4.98 -7.19
C SER A 16 33.89 -6.11 -7.31
N LEU A 17 33.47 -7.26 -7.83
CA LEU A 17 34.40 -8.21 -8.46
C LEU A 17 33.85 -8.57 -9.86
N ALA A 18 34.63 -8.12 -10.88
CA ALA A 18 34.53 -8.56 -12.25
C ALA A 18 35.41 -9.81 -12.44
N MET A 19 34.93 -10.81 -13.20
CA MET A 19 35.72 -11.82 -13.93
C MET A 19 34.80 -12.43 -14.97
N ALA A 20 35.01 -12.20 -16.23
CA ALA A 20 35.91 -12.78 -17.19
C ALA A 20 35.32 -14.01 -17.94
N SER A 21 35.19 -13.81 -19.20
CA SER A 21 34.83 -14.62 -20.36
C SER A 21 35.51 -15.99 -20.48
N ALA A 22 34.78 -16.97 -21.02
CA ALA A 22 35.35 -17.93 -21.97
C ALA A 22 34.23 -18.48 -22.86
N GLY A 23 34.38 -18.31 -24.16
CA GLY A 23 33.51 -18.84 -25.18
C GLY A 23 33.90 -20.27 -25.59
N PHE A 24 32.96 -20.98 -26.18
CA PHE A 24 33.22 -21.98 -27.19
C PHE A 24 32.01 -22.13 -28.12
N GLY A 25 32.27 -22.11 -29.40
CA GLY A 25 31.29 -22.21 -30.47
C GLY A 25 30.97 -23.66 -30.83
N GLY A 26 29.93 -23.82 -31.60
CA GLY A 26 29.54 -25.12 -32.21
C GLY A 26 28.25 -24.95 -33.02
N ASP A 27 28.43 -24.74 -34.30
CA ASP A 27 27.47 -24.73 -35.39
C ASP A 27 26.88 -26.15 -35.59
N VAL A 28 25.60 -26.27 -35.95
CA VAL A 28 25.07 -27.06 -37.11
C VAL A 28 23.54 -26.89 -37.19
N GLY A 29 23.08 -26.58 -38.39
CA GLY A 29 21.72 -26.30 -38.74
C GLY A 29 20.80 -27.53 -38.94
N ALA A 30 19.50 -27.26 -38.92
CA ALA A 30 18.50 -27.95 -39.74
C ALA A 30 17.21 -27.11 -39.86
N ARG A 31 16.81 -26.85 -41.07
CA ARG A 31 15.56 -26.23 -41.52
C ARG A 31 14.36 -27.11 -41.18
N GLN A 32 13.26 -26.53 -40.75
CA GLN A 32 11.90 -26.94 -41.18
C GLN A 32 10.87 -25.80 -41.00
N THR A 33 10.03 -25.66 -42.00
CA THR A 33 9.05 -24.63 -42.29
C THR A 33 7.72 -24.84 -41.56
N PRO A 34 6.74 -23.90 -41.66
CA PRO A 34 5.81 -23.56 -40.58
C PRO A 34 4.43 -24.19 -40.75
N SER A 35 3.74 -24.43 -39.67
CA SER A 35 2.29 -24.64 -39.66
C SER A 35 1.60 -23.52 -38.86
N SER A 36 0.80 -22.79 -39.58
CA SER A 36 -0.08 -21.71 -39.12
C SER A 36 -1.26 -22.23 -38.29
N HIS A 37 -1.36 -21.73 -37.02
CA HIS A 37 -2.65 -21.69 -36.33
C HIS A 37 -2.81 -20.31 -35.67
N PRO A 38 -3.98 -19.67 -35.74
CA PRO A 38 -4.18 -18.32 -35.16
C PRO A 38 -4.35 -18.44 -33.67
N GLN A 39 -3.40 -17.88 -32.92
CA GLN A 39 -3.52 -17.67 -31.48
C GLN A 39 -4.34 -16.42 -31.23
N ALA A 40 -5.45 -16.60 -30.54
CA ALA A 40 -6.25 -15.54 -29.95
C ALA A 40 -5.39 -14.62 -29.06
N GLY A 41 -5.63 -13.31 -29.20
CA GLY A 41 -4.84 -12.27 -28.57
C GLY A 41 -4.81 -12.38 -27.05
N ARG A 42 -3.63 -12.68 -26.51
CA ARG A 42 -3.24 -12.36 -25.15
C ARG A 42 -2.89 -10.89 -25.14
N ALA A 43 -3.72 -10.06 -24.48
CA ALA A 43 -3.34 -8.72 -24.11
C ALA A 43 -2.06 -8.81 -23.26
N ALA A 44 -0.97 -8.29 -23.79
CA ALA A 44 0.30 -8.25 -23.11
C ALA A 44 0.19 -7.35 -21.87
N ALA A 45 0.28 -7.95 -20.68
CA ALA A 45 0.60 -7.22 -19.47
C ALA A 45 1.93 -6.48 -19.73
N GLY A 46 1.88 -5.14 -19.69
CA GLY A 46 3.01 -4.29 -19.99
C GLY A 46 4.20 -4.64 -19.11
N ALA A 47 5.24 -5.19 -19.70
CA ALA A 47 6.56 -5.35 -19.07
C ALA A 47 7.11 -3.96 -18.81
N VAL A 48 7.19 -3.55 -17.53
CA VAL A 48 7.84 -2.32 -17.08
C VAL A 48 9.34 -2.48 -17.35
N ALA A 49 9.90 -1.60 -18.16
CA ALA A 49 11.33 -1.57 -18.49
C ALA A 49 12.17 -1.32 -17.22
N PRO A 50 13.31 -2.00 -17.04
CA PRO A 50 14.21 -1.77 -15.90
C PRO A 50 14.86 -0.38 -16.03
N GLY A 51 14.51 0.55 -15.10
CA GLY A 51 15.10 1.88 -15.02
C GLY A 51 14.17 3.02 -14.59
N ARG A 52 12.89 2.75 -14.23
CA ARG A 52 11.91 3.79 -13.82
C ARG A 52 11.12 3.42 -12.57
N ASP A 53 11.67 2.63 -11.66
CA ASP A 53 10.94 2.15 -10.48
C ASP A 53 11.10 3.07 -9.24
N GLU A 54 11.74 4.25 -9.40
CA GLU A 54 11.76 5.24 -8.34
C GLU A 54 10.36 5.87 -8.16
N GLY A 55 9.88 5.91 -6.92
CA GLY A 55 8.56 6.44 -6.60
C GLY A 55 7.42 5.45 -6.81
N VAL A 56 7.70 4.14 -6.84
CA VAL A 56 6.69 3.09 -7.08
C VAL A 56 6.72 2.00 -6.01
N LEU A 57 5.55 1.70 -5.46
CA LEU A 57 5.27 0.47 -4.72
C LEU A 57 4.57 -0.48 -5.68
N ALA A 58 5.20 -1.61 -6.02
CA ALA A 58 4.65 -2.56 -6.97
C ALA A 58 4.56 -3.97 -6.40
N ALA A 59 3.56 -4.71 -6.87
CA ALA A 59 3.37 -6.12 -6.60
C ALA A 59 3.12 -6.84 -7.93
N THR A 60 3.81 -7.94 -8.18
CA THR A 60 3.72 -8.71 -9.43
C THR A 60 3.61 -10.20 -9.14
N GLY A 61 2.67 -10.87 -9.80
CA GLY A 61 2.51 -12.32 -9.72
C GLY A 61 2.14 -12.84 -8.33
N LEU A 62 1.48 -12.00 -7.48
CA LEU A 62 1.15 -12.40 -6.12
C LEU A 62 0.19 -13.58 -6.09
N ALA A 63 0.54 -14.60 -5.33
CA ALA A 63 -0.33 -15.74 -5.07
C ALA A 63 -0.38 -16.08 -3.57
N LYS A 64 -1.55 -16.56 -3.13
CA LYS A 64 -1.78 -17.01 -1.76
C LYS A 64 -2.83 -18.09 -1.69
N SER A 65 -2.52 -19.15 -0.92
CA SER A 65 -3.45 -20.23 -0.62
C SER A 65 -3.60 -20.44 0.89
N TYR A 66 -4.79 -20.80 1.32
CA TYR A 66 -5.07 -21.20 2.69
C TYR A 66 -5.79 -22.56 2.68
N GLY A 67 -5.24 -23.55 3.38
CA GLY A 67 -5.83 -24.89 3.45
C GLY A 67 -6.08 -25.51 2.07
N GLY A 68 -5.18 -25.32 1.10
CA GLY A 68 -5.34 -25.81 -0.27
C GLY A 68 -6.22 -24.95 -1.19
N ARG A 69 -6.99 -23.99 -0.66
CA ARG A 69 -7.81 -23.07 -1.45
C ARG A 69 -6.98 -21.87 -1.91
N LYS A 70 -6.87 -21.67 -3.22
CA LYS A 70 -6.24 -20.48 -3.79
C LYS A 70 -7.15 -19.26 -3.60
N VAL A 71 -6.71 -18.30 -2.79
CA VAL A 71 -7.42 -17.04 -2.51
C VAL A 71 -6.93 -15.92 -3.42
N VAL A 72 -5.61 -15.88 -3.68
CA VAL A 72 -5.00 -15.00 -4.69
C VAL A 72 -4.25 -15.88 -5.67
N ARG A 73 -4.39 -15.59 -6.98
CA ARG A 73 -3.89 -16.49 -8.03
C ARG A 73 -2.72 -15.93 -8.81
N ASP A 74 -2.80 -14.69 -9.23
CA ASP A 74 -1.78 -13.98 -10.02
C ASP A 74 -2.14 -12.49 -10.00
N ALA A 75 -2.03 -11.85 -8.84
CA ALA A 75 -2.37 -10.44 -8.73
C ALA A 75 -1.14 -9.56 -8.98
N ALA A 76 -1.32 -8.56 -9.83
CA ALA A 76 -0.35 -7.51 -10.09
C ALA A 76 -0.98 -6.14 -9.91
N LEU A 77 -0.28 -5.24 -9.23
CA LEU A 77 -0.71 -3.85 -9.06
C LEU A 77 0.49 -2.97 -8.71
N ASN A 78 0.35 -1.69 -8.93
CA ASN A 78 1.33 -0.70 -8.52
C ASN A 78 0.65 0.58 -8.02
N VAL A 79 1.38 1.34 -7.22
CA VAL A 79 0.99 2.67 -6.72
C VAL A 79 2.18 3.59 -6.91
N ARG A 80 1.98 4.78 -7.47
CA ARG A 80 3.01 5.81 -7.59
C ARG A 80 2.93 6.80 -6.45
N ARG A 81 4.03 7.47 -6.15
CA ARG A 81 4.01 8.58 -5.19
C ARG A 81 3.08 9.69 -5.69
N GLY A 82 2.26 10.23 -4.79
CA GLY A 82 1.27 11.25 -5.11
C GLY A 82 0.02 10.74 -5.82
N GLU A 83 -0.14 9.43 -5.99
CA GLU A 83 -1.29 8.78 -6.60
C GLU A 83 -2.17 8.11 -5.54
N ALA A 84 -3.49 8.21 -5.67
CA ALA A 84 -4.46 7.44 -4.90
C ALA A 84 -5.01 6.29 -5.74
N VAL A 85 -4.80 5.06 -5.29
CA VAL A 85 -5.21 3.83 -5.99
C VAL A 85 -6.20 3.04 -5.16
N GLY A 86 -7.32 2.65 -5.74
CA GLY A 86 -8.32 1.76 -5.14
C GLY A 86 -8.05 0.29 -5.42
N LEU A 87 -8.19 -0.56 -4.42
CA LEU A 87 -8.21 -2.02 -4.55
C LEU A 87 -9.61 -2.50 -4.20
N LEU A 88 -10.46 -2.64 -5.21
CA LEU A 88 -11.89 -2.84 -5.09
C LEU A 88 -12.32 -4.24 -5.59
N GLY A 89 -13.56 -4.63 -5.32
CA GLY A 89 -14.13 -5.90 -5.76
C GLY A 89 -15.05 -6.50 -4.71
N PRO A 90 -15.79 -7.56 -5.02
CA PRO A 90 -16.76 -8.17 -4.12
C PRO A 90 -16.11 -8.79 -2.88
N ASN A 91 -16.94 -9.12 -1.88
CA ASN A 91 -16.48 -9.81 -0.69
C ASN A 91 -15.90 -11.19 -1.05
N GLY A 92 -14.77 -11.55 -0.42
CA GLY A 92 -14.08 -12.80 -0.72
C GLY A 92 -13.25 -12.80 -2.01
N ALA A 93 -13.17 -11.69 -2.75
CA ALA A 93 -12.38 -11.59 -3.99
C ALA A 93 -10.86 -11.71 -3.78
N GLY A 94 -10.35 -11.54 -2.53
CA GLY A 94 -8.93 -11.63 -2.22
C GLY A 94 -8.27 -10.27 -1.92
N LYS A 95 -9.02 -9.15 -1.92
CA LYS A 95 -8.51 -7.79 -1.66
C LYS A 95 -7.68 -7.69 -0.39
N THR A 96 -8.27 -8.03 0.76
CA THR A 96 -7.59 -7.96 2.07
C THR A 96 -6.35 -8.83 2.11
N THR A 97 -6.36 -10.00 1.44
CA THR A 97 -5.17 -10.86 1.36
C THR A 97 -4.06 -10.22 0.55
N ILE A 98 -4.37 -9.62 -0.61
CA ILE A 98 -3.41 -8.86 -1.44
C ILE A 98 -2.85 -7.70 -0.63
N PHE A 99 -3.71 -6.93 -0.01
CA PHE A 99 -3.35 -5.78 0.82
C PHE A 99 -2.42 -6.19 1.98
N TYR A 100 -2.74 -7.28 2.69
CA TYR A 100 -1.90 -7.79 3.78
C TYR A 100 -0.59 -8.41 3.31
N MET A 101 -0.51 -8.93 2.09
CA MET A 101 0.77 -9.32 1.49
C MET A 101 1.64 -8.08 1.22
N ILE A 102 1.06 -6.98 0.75
CA ILE A 102 1.78 -5.72 0.48
C ILE A 102 2.23 -5.05 1.79
N THR A 103 1.41 -5.05 2.84
CA THR A 103 1.81 -4.55 4.17
C THR A 103 2.89 -5.39 4.85
N GLY A 104 2.99 -6.67 4.49
CA GLY A 104 3.88 -7.65 5.14
C GLY A 104 3.27 -8.31 6.39
N LEU A 105 1.95 -8.19 6.58
CA LEU A 105 1.18 -8.92 7.58
C LEU A 105 0.98 -10.38 7.20
N VAL A 106 0.86 -10.66 5.90
CA VAL A 106 0.72 -12.01 5.34
C VAL A 106 1.87 -12.26 4.36
N LYS A 107 2.51 -13.42 4.49
CA LYS A 107 3.55 -13.85 3.55
C LYS A 107 2.91 -14.33 2.25
N ALA A 108 3.37 -13.81 1.11
CA ALA A 108 3.01 -14.34 -0.21
C ALA A 108 3.58 -15.74 -0.42
N ASP A 109 2.85 -16.61 -1.11
CA ASP A 109 3.35 -17.95 -1.49
C ASP A 109 4.15 -17.87 -2.80
N ALA A 110 3.83 -16.89 -3.68
CA ALA A 110 4.57 -16.58 -4.89
C ALA A 110 4.42 -15.09 -5.24
N GLY A 111 5.22 -14.63 -6.20
CA GLY A 111 5.24 -13.26 -6.66
C GLY A 111 6.30 -12.41 -5.97
N ARG A 112 6.33 -11.14 -6.32
CA ARG A 112 7.32 -10.17 -5.86
C ARG A 112 6.65 -8.87 -5.46
N ILE A 113 7.17 -8.23 -4.41
CA ILE A 113 6.77 -6.89 -3.96
C ILE A 113 8.03 -6.03 -3.97
N THR A 114 7.98 -4.89 -4.66
CA THR A 114 9.08 -3.94 -4.73
C THR A 114 8.65 -2.57 -4.23
N LEU A 115 9.58 -1.89 -3.57
CA LEU A 115 9.47 -0.51 -3.13
C LEU A 115 10.64 0.26 -3.71
N ASP A 116 10.39 1.25 -4.56
CA ASP A 116 11.43 2.01 -5.28
C ASP A 116 12.44 1.07 -5.98
N GLY A 117 11.95 0.00 -6.62
CA GLY A 117 12.77 -1.02 -7.30
C GLY A 117 13.43 -2.06 -6.39
N HIS A 118 13.42 -1.86 -5.07
CA HIS A 118 14.02 -2.77 -4.10
C HIS A 118 13.04 -3.88 -3.70
N ASP A 119 13.49 -5.12 -3.71
CA ASP A 119 12.68 -6.27 -3.31
C ASP A 119 12.43 -6.26 -1.80
N VAL A 120 11.16 -6.12 -1.41
CA VAL A 120 10.69 -6.14 -0.02
C VAL A 120 9.80 -7.36 0.27
N THR A 121 9.71 -8.32 -0.65
CA THR A 121 8.78 -9.46 -0.60
C THR A 121 8.85 -10.22 0.72
N HIS A 122 10.04 -10.46 1.23
CA HIS A 122 10.27 -11.23 2.44
C HIS A 122 10.48 -10.40 3.70
N LEU A 123 10.40 -9.07 3.58
CA LEU A 123 10.55 -8.18 4.73
C LEU A 123 9.25 -8.17 5.56
N PRO A 124 9.36 -8.31 6.88
CA PRO A 124 8.22 -8.17 7.78
C PRO A 124 7.75 -6.70 7.81
N MET A 125 6.50 -6.49 8.23
CA MET A 125 5.83 -5.18 8.24
C MET A 125 6.69 -4.07 8.87
N TYR A 126 7.33 -4.30 10.02
CA TYR A 126 8.13 -3.27 10.70
C TYR A 126 9.35 -2.81 9.89
N ARG A 127 9.93 -3.68 9.03
CA ARG A 127 11.00 -3.30 8.12
C ARG A 127 10.48 -2.50 6.94
N ARG A 128 9.32 -2.89 6.39
CA ARG A 128 8.66 -2.09 5.33
C ARG A 128 8.26 -0.71 5.83
N ALA A 129 7.79 -0.61 7.09
CA ALA A 129 7.47 0.66 7.72
C ALA A 129 8.70 1.58 7.80
N ARG A 130 9.88 1.06 8.15
CA ARG A 130 11.15 1.82 8.15
C ARG A 130 11.62 2.24 6.76
N LEU A 131 11.16 1.56 5.72
CA LEU A 131 11.43 1.90 4.32
C LEU A 131 10.40 2.88 3.74
N GLY A 132 9.39 3.27 4.53
CA GLY A 132 8.41 4.27 4.13
C GLY A 132 7.01 3.72 3.79
N VAL A 133 6.66 2.49 4.15
CA VAL A 133 5.30 1.95 3.97
C VAL A 133 4.50 2.15 5.24
N GLY A 134 3.63 3.16 5.28
CA GLY A 134 2.68 3.40 6.36
C GLY A 134 1.44 2.51 6.23
N TYR A 135 0.83 2.16 7.36
CA TYR A 135 -0.40 1.37 7.41
C TYR A 135 -1.39 1.96 8.41
N LEU A 136 -2.61 2.18 7.96
CA LEU A 136 -3.73 2.62 8.78
C LEU A 136 -4.82 1.55 8.75
N PRO A 137 -4.98 0.76 9.82
CA PRO A 137 -5.95 -0.32 9.89
C PRO A 137 -7.38 0.19 9.98
N GLN A 138 -8.33 -0.69 9.67
CA GLN A 138 -9.76 -0.47 9.84
C GLN A 138 -10.10 -0.22 11.31
N GLU A 139 -9.57 -1.07 12.21
CA GLU A 139 -9.79 -0.92 13.64
C GLU A 139 -8.95 0.21 14.24
N ALA A 140 -9.49 0.82 15.30
CA ALA A 140 -8.80 1.87 16.03
C ALA A 140 -7.43 1.40 16.55
N SER A 141 -6.37 2.00 16.04
CA SER A 141 -4.98 1.64 16.34
C SER A 141 -4.34 2.52 17.41
N ILE A 142 -5.07 3.50 17.94
CA ILE A 142 -4.56 4.46 18.91
C ILE A 142 -4.07 3.79 20.21
N PHE A 143 -2.97 4.26 20.77
CA PHE A 143 -2.51 3.83 22.10
C PHE A 143 -3.40 4.43 23.19
N ARG A 144 -4.42 3.69 23.61
CA ARG A 144 -5.51 4.16 24.48
C ARG A 144 -5.04 4.73 25.82
N GLY A 145 -3.92 4.19 26.37
CA GLY A 145 -3.35 4.63 27.64
C GLY A 145 -2.44 5.86 27.55
N LEU A 146 -2.19 6.39 26.34
CA LEU A 146 -1.35 7.57 26.13
C LEU A 146 -2.20 8.81 25.85
N SER A 147 -1.63 10.00 26.12
CA SER A 147 -2.17 11.27 25.62
C SER A 147 -2.01 11.38 24.11
N VAL A 148 -2.71 12.34 23.49
CA VAL A 148 -2.59 12.63 22.05
C VAL A 148 -1.13 12.90 21.68
N GLU A 149 -0.47 13.83 22.38
CA GLU A 149 0.94 14.14 22.10
C GLU A 149 1.85 12.92 22.24
N ASN A 150 1.63 12.08 23.25
CA ASN A 150 2.45 10.90 23.48
C ASN A 150 2.21 9.79 22.46
N ASN A 151 1.00 9.71 21.86
CA ASN A 151 0.73 8.84 20.72
C ASN A 151 1.61 9.17 19.52
N ILE A 152 1.78 10.45 19.20
CA ILE A 152 2.59 10.92 18.07
C ILE A 152 4.08 10.86 18.44
N ARG A 153 4.44 11.36 19.63
CA ARG A 153 5.82 11.36 20.13
C ARG A 153 6.45 9.98 20.16
N ALA A 154 5.71 8.94 20.53
CA ALA A 154 6.21 7.56 20.56
C ALA A 154 6.74 7.08 19.20
N ILE A 155 6.17 7.57 18.09
CA ILE A 155 6.67 7.26 16.75
C ILE A 155 7.84 8.17 16.40
N LEU A 156 7.76 9.47 16.71
CA LEU A 156 8.85 10.41 16.46
C LEU A 156 10.15 10.00 17.17
N GLU A 157 10.08 9.43 18.38
CA GLU A 157 11.23 8.90 19.12
C GLU A 157 11.95 7.77 18.39
N VAL A 158 11.25 7.04 17.53
CA VAL A 158 11.84 5.94 16.74
C VAL A 158 12.57 6.47 15.49
N VAL A 159 12.10 7.60 14.92
CA VAL A 159 12.58 8.08 13.62
C VAL A 159 13.43 9.34 13.67
N GLU A 160 13.33 10.13 14.74
CA GLU A 160 14.07 11.39 14.90
C GLU A 160 14.86 11.38 16.21
N PRO A 161 16.20 11.29 16.16
CA PRO A 161 17.04 11.26 17.35
C PRO A 161 17.14 12.61 18.06
N ASP A 162 17.00 13.73 17.33
CA ASP A 162 17.09 15.06 17.90
C ASP A 162 15.81 15.47 18.64
N ARG A 163 15.93 15.85 19.91
CA ARG A 163 14.78 16.18 20.75
C ARG A 163 14.08 17.46 20.30
N ALA A 164 14.82 18.48 19.89
CA ALA A 164 14.20 19.74 19.49
C ALA A 164 13.40 19.59 18.21
N ARG A 165 13.95 18.86 17.22
CA ARG A 165 13.24 18.51 15.98
C ARG A 165 12.02 17.64 16.22
N ARG A 166 12.05 16.71 17.19
CA ARG A 166 10.87 15.92 17.57
C ARG A 166 9.73 16.80 18.07
N GLU A 167 10.00 17.74 18.96
CA GLU A 167 8.97 18.63 19.50
C GLU A 167 8.43 19.57 18.41
N GLU A 168 9.28 20.10 17.54
CA GLU A 168 8.85 20.88 16.36
C GLU A 168 7.91 20.08 15.43
N GLN A 169 8.29 18.84 15.11
CA GLN A 169 7.46 17.96 14.27
C GLN A 169 6.16 17.57 14.98
N LEU A 170 6.22 17.33 16.30
CA LEU A 170 5.01 17.07 17.08
C LEU A 170 4.04 18.24 17.02
N ASP A 171 4.53 19.46 17.23
CA ASP A 171 3.71 20.66 17.18
C ASP A 171 3.10 20.86 15.79
N SER A 172 3.93 20.71 14.74
CA SER A 172 3.48 20.77 13.35
C SER A 172 2.36 19.76 13.04
N LEU A 173 2.50 18.49 13.46
CA LEU A 173 1.47 17.46 13.24
C LEU A 173 0.20 17.73 14.03
N LEU A 174 0.30 18.25 15.26
CA LEU A 174 -0.87 18.60 16.05
C LEU A 174 -1.68 19.74 15.40
N GLU A 175 -1.01 20.74 14.85
CA GLU A 175 -1.63 21.86 14.14
C GLU A 175 -2.24 21.42 12.81
N GLU A 176 -1.47 20.69 12.00
CA GLU A 176 -1.86 20.17 10.68
C GLU A 176 -3.17 19.36 10.77
N PHE A 177 -3.29 18.50 11.80
CA PHE A 177 -4.48 17.66 12.01
C PHE A 177 -5.52 18.30 12.93
N ARG A 178 -5.34 19.57 13.33
CA ARG A 178 -6.28 20.32 14.18
C ARG A 178 -6.65 19.59 15.48
N VAL A 179 -5.65 19.01 16.14
CA VAL A 179 -5.81 18.27 17.40
C VAL A 179 -5.01 18.89 18.55
N THR A 180 -4.50 20.10 18.37
CA THR A 180 -3.75 20.85 19.39
C THR A 180 -4.58 21.08 20.66
N HIS A 181 -5.88 21.35 20.55
CA HIS A 181 -6.80 21.60 21.67
C HIS A 181 -6.97 20.37 22.58
N VAL A 182 -6.75 19.16 22.07
CA VAL A 182 -6.80 17.89 22.82
C VAL A 182 -5.42 17.29 23.09
N ARG A 183 -4.35 18.07 22.90
CA ARG A 183 -2.94 17.63 22.99
C ARG A 183 -2.67 16.74 24.21
N LYS A 184 -3.14 17.15 25.40
CA LYS A 184 -2.90 16.45 26.67
C LYS A 184 -4.02 15.50 27.07
N SER A 185 -5.11 15.46 26.30
CA SER A 185 -6.22 14.57 26.57
C SER A 185 -5.81 13.11 26.43
N PRO A 186 -6.28 12.21 27.29
CA PRO A 186 -6.10 10.78 27.12
C PRO A 186 -6.79 10.32 25.83
N ALA A 187 -6.15 9.46 25.06
CA ALA A 187 -6.66 9.05 23.76
C ALA A 187 -8.02 8.33 23.81
N ILE A 188 -8.37 7.75 24.97
CA ILE A 188 -9.65 7.09 25.18
C ILE A 188 -10.83 8.08 25.23
N ALA A 189 -10.56 9.35 25.56
CA ALA A 189 -11.59 10.39 25.68
C ALA A 189 -11.93 11.11 24.36
N LEU A 190 -11.22 10.79 23.27
CA LEU A 190 -11.39 11.42 21.98
C LEU A 190 -12.69 10.99 21.30
N SER A 191 -13.33 11.94 20.62
CA SER A 191 -14.38 11.64 19.62
C SER A 191 -13.83 10.75 18.49
N GLY A 192 -14.71 10.12 17.73
CA GLY A 192 -14.29 9.28 16.59
C GLY A 192 -13.43 10.03 15.57
N GLY A 193 -13.84 11.26 15.21
CA GLY A 193 -13.10 12.09 14.27
C GLY A 193 -11.74 12.56 14.80
N GLU A 194 -11.67 13.02 16.06
CA GLU A 194 -10.38 13.38 16.68
C GLU A 194 -9.43 12.19 16.76
N ARG A 195 -9.95 11.03 17.17
CA ARG A 195 -9.19 9.79 17.23
C ARG A 195 -8.58 9.45 15.86
N ARG A 196 -9.38 9.51 14.80
CA ARG A 196 -8.92 9.21 13.43
C ARG A 196 -7.83 10.19 13.00
N ARG A 197 -7.99 11.49 13.27
CA ARG A 197 -6.95 12.49 12.96
C ARG A 197 -5.65 12.23 13.73
N VAL A 198 -5.71 11.81 14.99
CA VAL A 198 -4.53 11.46 15.79
C VAL A 198 -3.85 10.20 15.25
N GLU A 199 -4.60 9.17 14.85
CA GLU A 199 -4.06 7.95 14.24
C GLU A 199 -3.30 8.25 12.95
N ILE A 200 -3.81 9.17 12.15
CA ILE A 200 -3.20 9.61 10.90
C ILE A 200 -1.94 10.44 11.17
N ALA A 201 -2.02 11.44 12.07
CA ALA A 201 -0.87 12.22 12.50
C ALA A 201 0.26 11.31 13.00
N ARG A 202 -0.10 10.29 13.80
CA ARG A 202 0.84 9.27 14.26
C ARG A 202 1.45 8.44 13.12
N ALA A 203 0.64 8.05 12.14
CA ALA A 203 1.15 7.31 10.98
C ALA A 203 2.11 8.17 10.15
N LEU A 204 1.80 9.46 9.97
CA LEU A 204 2.68 10.41 9.26
C LEU A 204 3.97 10.75 10.02
N ALA A 205 3.97 10.63 11.34
CA ALA A 205 5.18 10.81 12.15
C ALA A 205 6.32 9.87 11.71
N SER A 206 6.01 8.72 11.10
CA SER A 206 7.01 7.81 10.53
C SER A 206 7.56 8.25 9.17
N ARG A 207 7.10 9.38 8.61
CA ARG A 207 7.47 9.94 7.30
C ARG A 207 7.30 8.93 6.15
N PRO A 208 6.10 8.35 5.97
CA PRO A 208 5.87 7.36 4.93
C PRO A 208 5.93 7.98 3.54
N THR A 209 6.39 7.20 2.56
CA THR A 209 6.31 7.52 1.13
C THR A 209 5.09 6.88 0.46
N PHE A 210 4.56 5.83 1.09
CA PHE A 210 3.30 5.18 0.72
C PHE A 210 2.45 4.95 1.97
N MET A 211 1.14 5.18 1.86
CA MET A 211 0.16 4.95 2.91
C MET A 211 -0.87 3.92 2.45
N LEU A 212 -1.03 2.85 3.20
CA LEU A 212 -2.02 1.81 2.95
C LEU A 212 -3.19 1.99 3.92
N LEU A 213 -4.39 2.24 3.39
CA LEU A 213 -5.62 2.50 4.16
C LEU A 213 -6.56 1.30 4.02
N ASP A 214 -6.81 0.62 5.13
CA ASP A 214 -7.67 -0.56 5.17
C ASP A 214 -9.08 -0.15 5.59
N GLU A 215 -10.04 -0.23 4.66
CA GLU A 215 -11.44 0.13 4.84
C GLU A 215 -11.66 1.47 5.57
N PRO A 216 -11.07 2.58 5.09
CA PRO A 216 -11.11 3.85 5.81
C PRO A 216 -12.52 4.44 5.98
N PHE A 217 -13.52 4.00 5.19
CA PHE A 217 -14.92 4.43 5.29
C PHE A 217 -15.79 3.49 6.12
N ALA A 218 -15.25 2.37 6.64
CA ALA A 218 -16.03 1.41 7.40
C ALA A 218 -16.51 2.00 8.74
N GLY A 219 -17.82 1.95 8.99
CA GLY A 219 -18.41 2.40 10.26
C GLY A 219 -18.28 3.89 10.53
N ILE A 220 -18.03 4.71 9.50
CA ILE A 220 -17.91 6.16 9.61
C ILE A 220 -19.26 6.82 9.33
N ASP A 221 -19.60 7.83 10.15
CA ASP A 221 -20.73 8.71 9.90
C ASP A 221 -20.57 9.41 8.54
N PRO A 222 -21.63 9.54 7.71
CA PRO A 222 -21.57 10.25 6.43
C PRO A 222 -20.96 11.67 6.50
N ILE A 223 -21.11 12.36 7.65
CA ILE A 223 -20.48 13.67 7.85
C ILE A 223 -18.95 13.56 7.90
N ALA A 224 -18.41 12.48 8.43
CA ALA A 224 -16.96 12.26 8.56
C ALA A 224 -16.31 11.69 7.30
N VAL A 225 -17.08 11.30 6.28
CA VAL A 225 -16.54 10.86 4.97
C VAL A 225 -15.68 11.96 4.34
N GLY A 226 -16.12 13.22 4.43
CA GLY A 226 -15.38 14.38 3.96
C GLY A 226 -14.00 14.53 4.61
N ASP A 227 -13.85 14.18 5.88
CA ASP A 227 -12.55 14.22 6.57
C ASP A 227 -11.56 13.21 5.99
N ILE A 228 -12.03 12.01 5.63
CA ILE A 228 -11.19 10.99 4.98
C ILE A 228 -10.81 11.41 3.56
N GLN A 229 -11.75 11.98 2.83
CA GLN A 229 -11.47 12.49 1.49
C GLN A 229 -10.43 13.62 1.51
N MET A 230 -10.57 14.57 2.45
CA MET A 230 -9.58 15.63 2.64
C MET A 230 -8.22 15.06 3.02
N LEU A 231 -8.19 14.05 3.88
CA LEU A 231 -6.97 13.38 4.26
C LEU A 231 -6.24 12.78 3.06
N VAL A 232 -6.93 11.96 2.26
CA VAL A 232 -6.28 11.30 1.11
C VAL A 232 -5.74 12.33 0.13
N ARG A 233 -6.51 13.38 -0.16
CA ARG A 233 -6.02 14.51 -0.99
C ARG A 233 -4.80 15.18 -0.37
N HIS A 234 -4.78 15.36 0.94
CA HIS A 234 -3.64 15.93 1.65
C HIS A 234 -2.39 15.03 1.51
N LEU A 235 -2.54 13.71 1.65
CA LEU A 235 -1.45 12.75 1.47
C LEU A 235 -0.89 12.79 0.05
N THR A 236 -1.75 12.75 -0.98
CA THR A 236 -1.31 12.79 -2.38
C THR A 236 -0.64 14.11 -2.75
N GLN A 237 -1.13 15.25 -2.25
CA GLN A 237 -0.50 16.56 -2.43
C GLN A 237 0.90 16.64 -1.80
N ARG A 238 1.17 15.87 -0.76
CA ARG A 238 2.51 15.73 -0.15
C ARG A 238 3.41 14.75 -0.92
N GLY A 239 2.95 14.21 -2.04
CA GLY A 239 3.69 13.22 -2.82
C GLY A 239 3.67 11.82 -2.22
N ILE A 240 2.77 11.52 -1.26
CA ILE A 240 2.61 10.19 -0.67
C ILE A 240 1.67 9.37 -1.57
N GLY A 241 2.12 8.19 -2.01
CA GLY A 241 1.26 7.25 -2.73
C GLY A 241 0.27 6.59 -1.76
N VAL A 242 -0.99 6.46 -2.15
CA VAL A 242 -2.05 5.92 -1.29
C VAL A 242 -2.68 4.69 -1.94
N LEU A 243 -2.74 3.58 -1.22
CA LEU A 243 -3.51 2.39 -1.59
C LEU A 243 -4.69 2.24 -0.63
N ILE A 244 -5.90 2.19 -1.18
CA ILE A 244 -7.15 2.12 -0.41
C ILE A 244 -7.87 0.83 -0.74
N THR A 245 -8.28 0.07 0.27
CA THR A 245 -9.29 -0.99 0.12
C THR A 245 -10.53 -0.59 0.88
N ASP A 246 -11.69 -0.69 0.23
CA ASP A 246 -12.97 -0.40 0.88
C ASP A 246 -14.11 -1.17 0.20
N HIS A 247 -15.21 -1.31 0.93
CA HIS A 247 -16.47 -1.85 0.39
C HIS A 247 -17.43 -0.72 -0.03
N ASN A 248 -17.20 0.51 0.40
CA ASN A 248 -17.96 1.69 -0.03
C ASN A 248 -17.41 2.21 -1.36
N VAL A 249 -17.88 1.60 -2.44
CA VAL A 249 -17.35 1.81 -3.80
C VAL A 249 -17.52 3.25 -4.26
N ARG A 250 -18.70 3.85 -3.99
CA ARG A 250 -19.02 5.20 -4.45
C ARG A 250 -18.06 6.23 -3.86
N GLU A 251 -17.87 6.20 -2.53
CA GLU A 251 -16.98 7.14 -1.84
C GLU A 251 -15.52 6.92 -2.28
N THR A 252 -15.13 5.68 -2.49
CA THR A 252 -13.77 5.36 -2.92
C THR A 252 -13.52 5.82 -4.36
N LEU A 253 -14.42 5.52 -5.31
CA LEU A 253 -14.27 5.93 -6.71
C LEU A 253 -14.25 7.46 -6.87
N GLY A 254 -14.96 8.20 -6.02
CA GLY A 254 -14.93 9.68 -6.01
C GLY A 254 -13.63 10.30 -5.48
N LEU A 255 -12.70 9.47 -4.98
CA LEU A 255 -11.50 9.92 -4.29
C LEU A 255 -10.18 9.50 -4.97
N ILE A 256 -10.19 8.42 -5.73
CA ILE A 256 -9.00 7.79 -6.30
C ILE A 256 -8.75 8.24 -7.74
N ASP A 257 -7.47 8.18 -8.14
CA ASP A 257 -7.06 8.45 -9.52
C ASP A 257 -7.28 7.23 -10.42
N ARG A 258 -7.13 6.01 -9.85
CA ARG A 258 -7.17 4.73 -10.57
C ARG A 258 -7.60 3.60 -9.64
N ALA A 259 -8.23 2.54 -10.18
CA ALA A 259 -8.58 1.36 -9.40
C ALA A 259 -8.17 0.04 -10.07
N TYR A 260 -7.92 -0.94 -9.21
CA TYR A 260 -7.87 -2.36 -9.55
C TYR A 260 -9.13 -3.03 -9.06
N ILE A 261 -9.85 -3.69 -9.94
CA ILE A 261 -11.00 -4.52 -9.57
C ILE A 261 -10.54 -5.96 -9.43
N ILE A 262 -10.66 -6.50 -8.23
CA ILE A 262 -10.29 -7.88 -7.93
C ILE A 262 -11.55 -8.74 -8.00
N HIS A 263 -11.45 -9.85 -8.74
CA HIS A 263 -12.48 -10.87 -8.81
C HIS A 263 -11.84 -12.25 -8.76
N SER A 264 -12.37 -13.14 -7.92
CA SER A 264 -11.91 -14.54 -7.80
C SER A 264 -10.37 -14.70 -7.64
N GLY A 265 -9.73 -13.78 -6.91
CA GLY A 265 -8.29 -13.83 -6.61
C GLY A 265 -7.36 -13.30 -7.69
N ALA A 266 -7.90 -12.68 -8.74
CA ALA A 266 -7.11 -12.07 -9.82
C ALA A 266 -7.59 -10.65 -10.12
N VAL A 267 -6.78 -9.87 -10.81
CA VAL A 267 -7.17 -8.55 -11.33
C VAL A 267 -8.11 -8.78 -12.52
N LEU A 268 -9.35 -8.33 -12.39
CA LEU A 268 -10.34 -8.34 -13.47
C LEU A 268 -10.12 -7.16 -14.41
N MET A 269 -9.87 -5.97 -13.85
CA MET A 269 -9.70 -4.73 -14.60
C MET A 269 -8.82 -3.77 -13.80
N GLU A 270 -8.06 -2.96 -14.51
CA GLU A 270 -7.40 -1.74 -14.05
C GLU A 270 -7.90 -0.58 -14.91
N GLY A 271 -8.19 0.57 -14.32
CA GLY A 271 -8.62 1.75 -15.08
C GLY A 271 -8.98 2.95 -14.21
N LEU A 272 -9.35 4.03 -14.87
CA LEU A 272 -9.89 5.23 -14.24
C LEU A 272 -11.29 4.96 -13.69
N PRO A 273 -11.78 5.75 -12.70
CA PRO A 273 -13.11 5.58 -12.12
C PRO A 273 -14.24 5.47 -13.16
N ASP A 274 -14.25 6.35 -14.16
CA ASP A 274 -15.27 6.33 -15.22
C ASP A 274 -15.21 5.07 -16.10
N GLU A 275 -13.99 4.58 -16.41
CA GLU A 275 -13.79 3.34 -17.16
C GLU A 275 -14.29 2.13 -16.37
N ILE A 276 -14.02 2.09 -15.05
CA ILE A 276 -14.49 1.05 -14.13
C ILE A 276 -16.03 1.00 -14.13
N VAL A 277 -16.67 2.16 -13.99
CA VAL A 277 -18.15 2.25 -13.95
C VAL A 277 -18.80 1.90 -15.29
N ALA A 278 -18.14 2.22 -16.40
CA ALA A 278 -18.63 1.91 -17.74
C ALA A 278 -18.44 0.43 -18.14
N ASN A 279 -17.57 -0.32 -17.46
CA ASN A 279 -17.23 -1.69 -17.84
C ASN A 279 -18.38 -2.68 -17.56
N PRO A 280 -18.89 -3.42 -18.58
CA PRO A 280 -20.01 -4.34 -18.41
C PRO A 280 -19.75 -5.50 -17.45
N ASP A 281 -18.53 -6.06 -17.45
CA ASP A 281 -18.17 -7.15 -16.55
C ASP A 281 -18.07 -6.70 -15.10
N VAL A 282 -17.52 -5.50 -14.85
CA VAL A 282 -17.45 -4.90 -13.52
C VAL A 282 -18.87 -4.61 -13.00
N ARG A 283 -19.75 -4.08 -13.84
CA ARG A 283 -21.17 -3.85 -13.47
C ARG A 283 -21.85 -5.16 -13.12
N ARG A 284 -21.75 -6.16 -13.97
CA ARG A 284 -22.39 -7.47 -13.77
C ARG A 284 -21.89 -8.20 -12.54
N LEU A 285 -20.57 -8.16 -12.27
CA LEU A 285 -19.93 -8.99 -11.23
C LEU A 285 -19.77 -8.27 -9.87
N TYR A 286 -19.88 -6.94 -9.85
CA TYR A 286 -19.54 -6.19 -8.65
C TYR A 286 -20.45 -4.98 -8.37
N LEU A 287 -20.63 -4.04 -9.31
CA LEU A 287 -21.33 -2.78 -9.05
C LEU A 287 -22.85 -2.90 -9.07
N GLY A 288 -23.39 -3.79 -9.90
CA GLY A 288 -24.81 -3.83 -10.27
C GLY A 288 -25.13 -2.93 -11.46
N GLU A 289 -26.17 -3.30 -12.21
CA GLU A 289 -26.56 -2.62 -13.47
C GLU A 289 -27.00 -1.16 -13.27
N GLU A 290 -27.58 -0.83 -12.11
CA GLU A 290 -28.10 0.51 -11.81
C GLU A 290 -27.09 1.43 -11.12
N PHE A 291 -25.84 0.99 -10.92
CA PHE A 291 -24.83 1.80 -10.22
C PHE A 291 -24.52 3.09 -10.99
N ARG A 292 -24.52 4.22 -10.27
CA ARG A 292 -24.12 5.56 -10.75
C ARG A 292 -23.21 6.21 -9.71
N LEU A 293 -22.19 6.95 -10.16
CA LEU A 293 -21.34 7.81 -9.33
C LEU A 293 -22.10 9.03 -8.84
#